data_59185bf62b475e4ebf3be56864642877
#
_entry.id   59185bf62b475e4ebf3be56864642877
#
_cell.length_a   1.000
_cell.length_b   1.000
_cell.length_c   1.000
_cell.angle_alpha   90.00
_cell.angle_beta   90.00
_cell.angle_gamma   90.00
#
_symmetry.space_group_name_H-M   'P 1'
#
loop_
_entity.id
_entity.type
_entity.pdbx_description
1 polymer ?
#
loop_
_entity_poly.entity_id
_entity_poly.type
_entity_poly.pdbx_seq_one_letter_code
_entity_poly.pdbx_strand_id
1 'polypeptide(L)'
;MRKSKPKKRILLPDPKFHDVMVTRFVNNLMLQGKKSIAYSIFYDAIDMVGEKMKDSDKAPLDIWRKALENVTPQVEVKSRRVGGANFQVPMEVRPERKISLSIKNMIVFARKRSGHSMAEKLCAEIIAAYNCEGAAFKRKEDMHRMAEANKAFAHFRF
;
A
#
# COMPACT_ATOMS: atom_id res chain seq x y z
N MET A 1 20.86 -17.01 -13.97
CA MET A 1 19.83 -15.93 -14.11
C MET A 1 18.56 -16.52 -14.73
N ARG A 2 17.36 -16.16 -14.25
CA ARG A 2 16.10 -16.60 -14.87
C ARG A 2 15.93 -15.92 -16.24
N LYS A 3 15.92 -16.67 -17.32
CA LYS A 3 15.70 -16.16 -18.69
C LYS A 3 14.22 -15.82 -18.95
N SER A 4 13.26 -16.49 -18.29
CA SER A 4 11.83 -16.30 -18.49
C SER A 4 11.15 -15.66 -17.26
N LYS A 5 10.17 -14.78 -17.51
CA LYS A 5 9.31 -14.25 -16.45
C LYS A 5 8.34 -15.33 -15.96
N PRO A 6 8.10 -15.45 -14.64
CA PRO A 6 7.10 -16.40 -14.14
C PRO A 6 5.71 -16.05 -14.66
N LYS A 7 4.89 -17.07 -14.94
CA LYS A 7 3.48 -16.88 -15.32
C LYS A 7 2.74 -16.17 -14.18
N LYS A 8 1.95 -15.14 -14.51
CA LYS A 8 1.11 -14.47 -13.52
C LYS A 8 -0.04 -15.40 -13.11
N ARG A 9 -0.24 -15.56 -11.81
CA ARG A 9 -1.39 -16.31 -11.30
C ARG A 9 -2.65 -15.47 -11.43
N ILE A 10 -3.75 -16.09 -11.86
CA ILE A 10 -5.07 -15.46 -11.88
C ILE A 10 -5.55 -15.35 -10.43
N LEU A 11 -5.91 -14.15 -10.03
CA LEU A 11 -6.51 -13.90 -8.72
C LEU A 11 -8.02 -13.88 -8.89
N LEU A 12 -8.71 -14.72 -8.12
CA LEU A 12 -10.16 -14.68 -8.03
C LEU A 12 -10.61 -13.44 -7.24
N PRO A 13 -11.73 -12.83 -7.62
CA PRO A 13 -12.30 -11.71 -6.88
C PRO A 13 -12.72 -12.14 -5.47
N ASP A 14 -12.89 -11.16 -4.60
CA ASP A 14 -13.36 -11.34 -3.23
C ASP A 14 -14.83 -11.78 -3.18
N PRO A 15 -15.23 -12.68 -2.24
CA PRO A 15 -16.61 -13.16 -2.14
C PRO A 15 -17.65 -12.10 -1.76
N LYS A 16 -17.29 -11.10 -0.90
CA LYS A 16 -18.21 -10.06 -0.39
C LYS A 16 -18.36 -8.88 -1.36
N PHE A 17 -17.26 -8.38 -1.88
CA PHE A 17 -17.21 -7.15 -2.70
C PHE A 17 -16.93 -7.41 -4.18
N HIS A 18 -16.66 -8.66 -4.58
CA HIS A 18 -16.31 -9.05 -5.94
C HIS A 18 -15.14 -8.25 -6.56
N ASP A 19 -14.19 -7.82 -5.73
CA ASP A 19 -13.04 -7.00 -6.12
C ASP A 19 -11.71 -7.75 -5.99
N VAL A 20 -10.96 -7.77 -7.08
CA VAL A 20 -9.61 -8.37 -7.13
C VAL A 20 -8.60 -7.59 -6.28
N MET A 21 -8.81 -6.28 -6.09
CA MET A 21 -7.94 -5.45 -5.25
C MET A 21 -8.05 -5.85 -3.78
N VAL A 22 -9.26 -6.16 -3.31
CA VAL A 22 -9.51 -6.70 -1.97
C VAL A 22 -8.77 -8.01 -1.77
N THR A 23 -8.87 -8.94 -2.72
CA THR A 23 -8.13 -10.21 -2.67
C THR A 23 -6.61 -9.98 -2.59
N ARG A 24 -6.06 -9.03 -3.35
CA ARG A 24 -4.63 -8.67 -3.27
C ARG A 24 -4.27 -8.12 -1.90
N PHE A 25 -5.10 -7.27 -1.33
CA PHE A 25 -4.89 -6.69 -0.01
C PHE A 25 -4.90 -7.77 1.07
N VAL A 26 -5.92 -8.63 1.09
CA VAL A 26 -6.06 -9.75 2.04
C VAL A 26 -4.89 -10.72 1.93
N ASN A 27 -4.43 -11.03 0.73
CA ASN A 27 -3.25 -11.89 0.53
C ASN A 27 -1.95 -11.27 1.11
N ASN A 28 -1.82 -9.94 1.15
CA ASN A 28 -0.70 -9.26 1.80
C ASN A 28 -0.90 -9.10 3.32
N LEU A 29 -2.14 -9.01 3.77
CA LEU A 29 -2.50 -8.94 5.19
C LEU A 29 -2.32 -10.29 5.89
N MET A 30 -2.53 -11.39 5.16
CA MET A 30 -2.45 -12.76 5.67
C MET A 30 -1.07 -13.07 6.26
N LEU A 31 -1.07 -13.73 7.41
CA LEU A 31 0.10 -14.31 8.08
C LEU A 31 -0.11 -15.83 8.23
N GLN A 32 0.97 -16.59 8.10
CA GLN A 32 0.97 -18.06 8.31
C GLN A 32 -0.09 -18.83 7.50
N GLY A 33 -0.50 -18.31 6.35
CA GLY A 33 -1.54 -18.94 5.52
C GLY A 33 -2.99 -18.81 6.05
N LYS A 34 -3.22 -18.08 7.15
CA LYS A 34 -4.54 -17.89 7.78
C LYS A 34 -5.40 -16.90 7.00
N LYS A 35 -5.92 -17.35 5.85
CA LYS A 35 -6.62 -16.46 4.90
C LYS A 35 -8.01 -16.05 5.39
N SER A 36 -8.76 -16.96 6.03
CA SER A 36 -10.08 -16.64 6.58
C SER A 36 -10.02 -15.54 7.63
N ILE A 37 -9.05 -15.60 8.54
CA ILE A 37 -8.83 -14.56 9.55
C ILE A 37 -8.48 -13.22 8.90
N ALA A 38 -7.67 -13.22 7.85
CA ALA A 38 -7.32 -12.00 7.14
C ALA A 38 -8.53 -11.36 6.44
N TYR A 39 -9.47 -12.18 5.91
CA TYR A 39 -10.73 -11.68 5.39
C TYR A 39 -11.61 -11.06 6.48
N SER A 40 -11.79 -11.74 7.63
CA SER A 40 -12.56 -11.19 8.75
C SER A 40 -11.99 -9.84 9.21
N ILE A 41 -10.66 -9.75 9.42
CA ILE A 41 -10.00 -8.49 9.80
C ILE A 41 -10.28 -7.37 8.79
N PHE A 42 -10.24 -7.67 7.49
CA PHE A 42 -10.49 -6.67 6.45
C PHE A 42 -11.96 -6.23 6.45
N TYR A 43 -12.90 -7.17 6.53
CA TYR A 43 -14.33 -6.85 6.54
C TYR A 43 -14.71 -6.04 7.77
N ASP A 44 -14.27 -6.47 8.97
CA ASP A 44 -14.50 -5.72 10.22
C ASP A 44 -13.93 -4.30 10.12
N ALA A 45 -12.73 -4.15 9.53
CA ALA A 45 -12.14 -2.83 9.34
C ALA A 45 -12.97 -1.94 8.40
N ILE A 46 -13.49 -2.48 7.29
CA ILE A 46 -14.33 -1.72 6.35
C ILE A 46 -15.69 -1.37 6.98
N ASP A 47 -16.29 -2.29 7.74
CA ASP A 47 -17.54 -2.04 8.45
C ASP A 47 -17.35 -0.92 9.50
N MET A 48 -16.24 -0.93 10.27
CA MET A 48 -15.84 0.15 11.18
C MET A 48 -15.57 1.49 10.46
N VAL A 49 -15.00 1.47 9.25
CA VAL A 49 -14.84 2.69 8.44
C VAL A 49 -16.21 3.28 8.10
N GLY A 50 -17.17 2.44 7.71
CA GLY A 50 -18.55 2.87 7.44
C GLY A 50 -19.22 3.49 8.66
N GLU A 51 -19.00 2.93 9.85
CA GLU A 51 -19.54 3.46 11.11
C GLU A 51 -18.95 4.83 11.48
N LYS A 52 -17.64 5.01 11.29
CA LYS A 52 -16.92 6.24 11.66
C LYS A 52 -17.05 7.35 10.63
N MET A 53 -17.35 7.01 9.38
CA MET A 53 -17.44 7.96 8.26
C MET A 53 -18.88 8.07 7.72
N LYS A 54 -19.88 7.98 8.60
CA LYS A 54 -21.31 8.06 8.25
C LYS A 54 -21.71 9.35 7.52
N ASP A 55 -20.99 10.43 7.80
CA ASP A 55 -21.24 11.74 7.17
C ASP A 55 -20.69 11.82 5.73
N SER A 56 -20.00 10.78 5.27
CA SER A 56 -19.47 10.72 3.90
C SER A 56 -20.49 10.04 2.99
N ASP A 57 -20.86 10.69 1.88
CA ASP A 57 -21.74 10.12 0.83
C ASP A 57 -21.12 8.94 0.07
N LYS A 58 -19.89 8.51 0.44
CA LYS A 58 -19.13 7.47 -0.25
C LYS A 58 -19.26 6.12 0.41
N ALA A 59 -19.32 5.07 -0.39
CA ALA A 59 -19.26 3.72 0.13
C ALA A 59 -17.93 3.47 0.88
N PRO A 60 -17.93 2.71 1.99
CA PRO A 60 -16.72 2.41 2.78
C PRO A 60 -15.57 1.80 1.95
N LEU A 61 -15.91 1.01 0.94
CA LEU A 61 -14.95 0.44 0.01
C LEU A 61 -14.26 1.50 -0.87
N ASP A 62 -14.99 2.53 -1.28
CA ASP A 62 -14.45 3.62 -2.09
C ASP A 62 -13.56 4.56 -1.25
N ILE A 63 -13.88 4.73 0.04
CA ILE A 63 -13.01 5.40 1.01
C ILE A 63 -11.67 4.66 1.10
N TRP A 64 -11.69 3.33 1.24
CA TRP A 64 -10.50 2.51 1.27
C TRP A 64 -9.70 2.59 -0.05
N ARG A 65 -10.37 2.53 -1.21
CA ARG A 65 -9.70 2.69 -2.51
C ARG A 65 -9.01 4.04 -2.63
N LYS A 66 -9.69 5.11 -2.20
CA LYS A 66 -9.12 6.46 -2.20
C LYS A 66 -7.94 6.58 -1.24
N ALA A 67 -8.03 5.97 -0.05
CA ALA A 67 -6.93 5.90 0.89
C ALA A 67 -5.69 5.19 0.28
N LEU A 68 -5.88 4.07 -0.43
CA LEU A 68 -4.79 3.39 -1.15
C LEU A 68 -4.17 4.28 -2.23
N GLU A 69 -5.00 5.00 -2.99
CA GLU A 69 -4.54 5.93 -4.01
C GLU A 69 -3.67 7.04 -3.39
N ASN A 70 -4.13 7.64 -2.29
CA ASN A 70 -3.42 8.68 -1.56
C ASN A 70 -2.04 8.22 -1.05
N VAL A 71 -1.89 6.95 -0.67
CA VAL A 71 -0.63 6.35 -0.19
C VAL A 71 0.27 5.88 -1.34
N THR A 72 -0.23 5.84 -2.57
CA THR A 72 0.50 5.31 -3.72
C THR A 72 1.65 6.23 -4.15
N PRO A 73 2.93 5.78 -4.09
CA PRO A 73 4.06 6.58 -4.52
C PRO A 73 4.20 6.57 -6.04
N GLN A 74 4.58 7.71 -6.61
CA GLN A 74 4.88 7.83 -8.05
C GLN A 74 6.33 7.50 -8.36
N VAL A 75 7.23 7.80 -7.43
CA VAL A 75 8.68 7.60 -7.57
C VAL A 75 9.23 6.81 -6.38
N GLU A 76 10.28 6.05 -6.62
CA GLU A 76 11.06 5.37 -5.59
C GLU A 76 12.56 5.64 -5.82
N VAL A 77 13.34 5.52 -4.77
CA VAL A 77 14.79 5.66 -4.83
C VAL A 77 15.43 4.28 -4.76
N LYS A 78 16.32 3.97 -5.69
CA LYS A 78 17.10 2.72 -5.71
C LYS A 78 18.57 3.02 -5.60
N SER A 79 19.26 2.30 -4.73
CA SER A 79 20.71 2.35 -4.64
C SER A 79 21.35 1.66 -5.85
N ARG A 80 22.26 2.36 -6.52
CA ARG A 80 23.10 1.82 -7.61
C ARG A 80 24.56 2.11 -7.34
N ARG A 81 25.41 1.15 -7.64
CA ARG A 81 26.86 1.30 -7.55
C ARG A 81 27.41 1.73 -8.92
N VAL A 82 28.03 2.90 -8.95
CA VAL A 82 28.67 3.45 -10.16
C VAL A 82 30.08 3.90 -9.79
N GLY A 83 31.11 3.39 -10.49
CA GLY A 83 32.50 3.79 -10.23
C GLY A 83 32.99 3.54 -8.80
N GLY A 84 32.43 2.55 -8.08
CA GLY A 84 32.80 2.24 -6.69
C GLY A 84 31.98 2.96 -5.64
N ALA A 85 31.24 4.03 -5.96
CA ALA A 85 30.35 4.76 -5.06
C ALA A 85 28.88 4.28 -5.19
N ASN A 86 28.12 4.34 -4.09
CA ASN A 86 26.69 4.02 -4.08
C ASN A 86 25.87 5.30 -4.22
N PHE A 87 25.10 5.39 -5.29
CA PHE A 87 24.20 6.50 -5.57
C PHE A 87 22.75 6.11 -5.35
N GLN A 88 21.96 7.03 -4.78
CA GLN A 88 20.51 6.89 -4.64
C GLN A 88 19.84 7.45 -5.90
N VAL A 89 19.42 6.56 -6.81
CA VAL A 89 18.86 6.95 -8.12
C VAL A 89 17.34 6.98 -8.06
N PRO A 90 16.69 8.12 -8.31
CA PRO A 90 15.23 8.19 -8.39
C PRO A 90 14.72 7.50 -9.65
N MET A 91 13.69 6.70 -9.50
CA MET A 91 13.04 5.96 -10.59
C MET A 91 11.53 6.04 -10.48
N GLU A 92 10.85 6.14 -11.61
CA GLU A 92 9.41 6.01 -11.65
C GLU A 92 8.98 4.58 -11.30
N VAL A 93 7.92 4.47 -10.51
CA VAL A 93 7.39 3.17 -10.07
C VAL A 93 6.43 2.62 -11.12
N ARG A 94 6.63 1.36 -11.53
CA ARG A 94 5.73 0.68 -12.47
C ARG A 94 4.33 0.52 -11.86
N PRO A 95 3.22 0.55 -12.66
CA PRO A 95 1.85 0.50 -12.13
C PRO A 95 1.58 -0.66 -11.18
N GLU A 96 2.01 -1.88 -11.51
CA GLU A 96 1.83 -3.06 -10.64
C GLU A 96 2.57 -2.94 -9.31
N ARG A 97 3.72 -2.29 -9.32
CA ARG A 97 4.53 -2.07 -8.12
C ARG A 97 3.95 -0.93 -7.27
N LYS A 98 3.35 0.10 -7.88
CA LYS A 98 2.62 1.17 -7.18
C LYS A 98 1.59 0.57 -6.24
N ILE A 99 0.72 -0.31 -6.77
CA ILE A 99 -0.31 -1.03 -6.00
C ILE A 99 0.33 -1.87 -4.87
N SER A 100 1.40 -2.61 -5.18
CA SER A 100 2.06 -3.44 -4.18
C SER A 100 2.67 -2.62 -3.04
N LEU A 101 3.25 -1.46 -3.34
CA LEU A 101 3.83 -0.57 -2.35
C LEU A 101 2.77 0.09 -1.47
N SER A 102 1.66 0.57 -2.05
CA SER A 102 0.57 1.17 -1.29
C SER A 102 -0.05 0.19 -0.30
N ILE A 103 -0.35 -1.04 -0.75
CA ILE A 103 -0.88 -2.11 0.11
C ILE A 103 0.09 -2.43 1.25
N LYS A 104 1.37 -2.65 0.94
CA LYS A 104 2.40 -2.98 1.95
C LYS A 104 2.59 -1.85 2.96
N ASN A 105 2.67 -0.60 2.50
CA ASN A 105 2.81 0.54 3.38
C ASN A 105 1.61 0.65 4.33
N MET A 106 0.39 0.59 3.82
CA MET A 106 -0.81 0.64 4.64
C MET A 106 -0.82 -0.45 5.71
N ILE A 107 -0.54 -1.70 5.35
CA ILE A 107 -0.52 -2.82 6.30
C ILE A 107 0.59 -2.67 7.34
N VAL A 108 1.81 -2.30 6.93
CA VAL A 108 2.96 -2.15 7.83
C VAL A 108 2.71 -1.04 8.86
N PHE A 109 2.16 0.10 8.44
CA PHE A 109 1.89 1.20 9.35
C PHE A 109 0.65 0.97 10.20
N ALA A 110 -0.39 0.31 9.66
CA ALA A 110 -1.51 -0.15 10.49
C ALA A 110 -1.04 -1.08 11.62
N ARG A 111 -0.14 -2.04 11.36
CA ARG A 111 0.43 -2.92 12.40
C ARG A 111 1.20 -2.18 13.48
N LYS A 112 1.83 -1.05 13.15
CA LYS A 112 2.60 -0.22 14.10
C LYS A 112 1.72 0.70 14.96
N ARG A 113 0.45 0.89 14.61
CA ARG A 113 -0.47 1.68 15.43
C ARG A 113 -0.76 1.00 16.77
N SER A 114 -1.04 1.80 17.78
CA SER A 114 -1.67 1.35 19.04
C SER A 114 -3.14 0.99 18.77
N GLY A 115 -3.69 0.06 19.52
CA GLY A 115 -5.08 -0.39 19.40
C GLY A 115 -5.22 -1.86 19.84
N HIS A 116 -6.44 -2.31 20.14
CA HIS A 116 -6.69 -3.66 20.63
C HIS A 116 -6.67 -4.69 19.50
N SER A 117 -7.34 -4.43 18.38
CA SER A 117 -7.42 -5.37 17.27
C SER A 117 -6.72 -4.86 16.01
N MET A 118 -6.36 -5.80 15.11
CA MET A 118 -5.81 -5.41 13.80
C MET A 118 -6.86 -4.70 12.93
N ALA A 119 -8.14 -5.03 13.10
CA ALA A 119 -9.24 -4.36 12.39
C ALA A 119 -9.35 -2.88 12.79
N GLU A 120 -9.27 -2.56 14.08
CA GLU A 120 -9.25 -1.17 14.57
C GLU A 120 -8.05 -0.38 14.05
N LYS A 121 -6.86 -1.00 14.11
CA LYS A 121 -5.61 -0.39 13.63
C LYS A 121 -5.69 -0.09 12.14
N LEU A 122 -6.23 -1.03 11.36
CA LEU A 122 -6.40 -0.88 9.91
C LEU A 122 -7.45 0.18 9.60
N CYS A 123 -8.59 0.19 10.27
CA CYS A 123 -9.62 1.22 10.15
C CYS A 123 -9.04 2.62 10.39
N ALA A 124 -8.30 2.80 11.49
CA ALA A 124 -7.68 4.07 11.82
C ALA A 124 -6.65 4.54 10.78
N GLU A 125 -5.85 3.61 10.20
CA GLU A 125 -4.90 3.95 9.15
C GLU A 125 -5.59 4.29 7.83
N ILE A 126 -6.69 3.60 7.48
CA ILE A 126 -7.51 3.89 6.29
C ILE A 126 -8.08 5.30 6.37
N ILE A 127 -8.71 5.67 7.49
CA ILE A 127 -9.32 6.99 7.68
C ILE A 127 -8.24 8.08 7.62
N ALA A 128 -7.11 7.90 8.31
CA ALA A 128 -6.01 8.84 8.26
C ALA A 128 -5.45 9.00 6.83
N ALA A 129 -5.25 7.90 6.11
CA ALA A 129 -4.77 7.92 4.73
C ALA A 129 -5.78 8.56 3.75
N TYR A 130 -7.08 8.38 3.99
CA TYR A 130 -8.13 9.05 3.23
C TYR A 130 -8.04 10.58 3.38
N ASN A 131 -7.78 11.06 4.59
CA ASN A 131 -7.60 12.49 4.90
C ASN A 131 -6.20 13.02 4.54
N CYS A 132 -5.39 12.24 3.80
CA CYS A 132 -3.99 12.58 3.48
C CYS A 132 -3.10 12.76 4.71
N GLU A 133 -3.38 12.01 5.77
CA GLU A 133 -2.66 11.98 7.03
C GLU A 133 -2.14 10.57 7.32
N GLY A 134 -1.49 10.42 8.47
CA GLY A 134 -1.02 9.12 8.95
C GLY A 134 0.36 8.71 8.43
N ALA A 135 0.87 7.62 9.02
CA ALA A 135 2.24 7.20 8.79
C ALA A 135 2.45 6.58 7.40
N ALA A 136 1.44 5.94 6.82
CA ALA A 136 1.50 5.40 5.47
C ALA A 136 1.58 6.54 4.42
N PHE A 137 0.81 7.61 4.59
CA PHE A 137 0.85 8.77 3.75
C PHE A 137 2.20 9.52 3.88
N LYS A 138 2.65 9.74 5.11
CA LYS A 138 3.96 10.36 5.38
C LYS A 138 5.11 9.57 4.73
N ARG A 139 5.03 8.23 4.71
CA ARG A 139 6.03 7.39 4.04
C ARG A 139 6.09 7.67 2.53
N LYS A 140 4.95 7.91 1.87
CA LYS A 140 4.92 8.32 0.46
C LYS A 140 5.63 9.65 0.28
N GLU A 141 5.31 10.64 1.11
CA GLU A 141 5.93 11.98 1.03
C GLU A 141 7.44 11.93 1.25
N ASP A 142 7.90 11.15 2.25
CA ASP A 142 9.33 10.96 2.50
C ASP A 142 10.04 10.33 1.29
N MET A 143 9.39 9.36 0.61
CA MET A 143 9.93 8.76 -0.62
C MET A 143 10.04 9.80 -1.74
N HIS A 144 9.02 10.64 -1.92
CA HIS A 144 9.04 11.71 -2.92
C HIS A 144 10.10 12.75 -2.60
N ARG A 145 10.23 13.16 -1.35
CA ARG A 145 11.26 14.10 -0.87
C ARG A 145 12.67 13.55 -1.10
N MET A 146 12.90 12.27 -0.78
CA MET A 146 14.17 11.60 -1.06
C MET A 146 14.48 11.54 -2.57
N ALA A 147 13.47 11.28 -3.39
CA ALA A 147 13.63 11.24 -4.84
C ALA A 147 13.97 12.64 -5.41
N GLU A 148 13.36 13.69 -4.88
CA GLU A 148 13.63 15.07 -5.27
C GLU A 148 15.04 15.52 -4.86
N ALA A 149 15.45 15.25 -3.62
CA ALA A 149 16.80 15.53 -3.14
C ALA A 149 17.90 14.84 -3.97
N ASN A 150 17.60 13.68 -4.55
CA ASN A 150 18.52 12.90 -5.39
C ASN A 150 18.31 13.10 -6.90
N LYS A 151 17.52 14.10 -7.31
CA LYS A 151 17.16 14.35 -8.72
C LYS A 151 18.38 14.51 -9.63
N ALA A 152 19.49 15.06 -9.13
CA ALA A 152 20.74 15.20 -9.86
C ALA A 152 21.32 13.86 -10.37
N PHE A 153 21.02 12.74 -9.69
CA PHE A 153 21.49 11.40 -10.06
C PHE A 153 20.53 10.63 -10.99
N ALA A 154 19.48 11.28 -11.47
CA ALA A 154 18.49 10.64 -12.36
C ALA A 154 19.11 10.13 -13.67
N HIS A 155 20.20 10.72 -14.15
CA HIS A 155 20.92 10.31 -15.36
C HIS A 155 21.61 8.92 -15.22
N PHE A 156 21.83 8.41 -13.99
CA PHE A 156 22.29 7.05 -13.75
C PHE A 156 21.17 5.99 -13.84
N ARG A 157 20.02 6.36 -14.37
CA ARG A 157 18.88 5.50 -14.63
C ARG A 157 19.09 4.71 -15.92
N PHE A 158 19.45 3.43 -15.82
CA PHE A 158 19.58 2.49 -16.95
C PHE A 158 18.54 1.38 -16.84
#